data_6385ea00f498a6e3909d88c981ae7382
#
_entry.id   6385ea00f498a6e3909d88c981ae7382
#
_cell.length_a   1.000
_cell.length_b   1.000
_cell.length_c   1.000
_cell.angle_alpha   90.00
_cell.angle_beta   90.00
_cell.angle_gamma   90.00
#
_symmetry.space_group_name_H-M   'P 1'
#
loop_
_entity.id
_entity.type
_entity.pdbx_description
1 polymer ?
#
loop_
_entity_poly.entity_id
_entity_poly.type
_entity_poly.pdbx_seq_one_letter_code
_entity_poly.pdbx_strand_id
1 'polypeptide(L)'
;AHEAMRSALDNAQRSEGEERLAHLDELERILAIYLDVGQRILFPMLRRVAAVPGDDAAWTAAYDADAAEQCLTLVREARGVGNLDDITADIEVLIAEEEMVVEPLLSRHLSDADIVELGNAMQATIDLDIERNVGAPKAKG
;
A
#
# COMPACT_ATOMS: atom_id res chain seq x y z
N ALA A 1 5.98 -5.84 1.53
CA ALA A 1 4.98 -4.80 1.84
C ALA A 1 3.71 -5.38 2.46
N HIS A 2 3.11 -6.40 1.86
CA HIS A 2 1.88 -7.01 2.37
C HIS A 2 2.06 -7.62 3.76
N GLU A 3 3.15 -8.31 3.98
CA GLU A 3 3.47 -8.93 5.26
C GLU A 3 3.68 -7.88 6.35
N ALA A 4 4.34 -6.77 6.02
CA ALA A 4 4.53 -5.66 6.94
C ALA A 4 3.20 -5.00 7.33
N MET A 5 2.28 -4.84 6.39
CA MET A 5 0.94 -4.32 6.64
C MET A 5 0.15 -5.23 7.59
N ARG A 6 0.16 -6.53 7.30
CA ARG A 6 -0.54 -7.53 8.14
C ARG A 6 0.04 -7.58 9.54
N SER A 7 1.35 -7.53 9.66
CA SER A 7 2.05 -7.58 10.94
C SER A 7 1.72 -6.35 11.80
N ALA A 8 1.78 -5.15 11.22
CA ALA A 8 1.45 -3.92 11.93
C ALA A 8 -0.01 -3.89 12.38
N LEU A 9 -0.92 -4.36 11.52
CA LEU A 9 -2.34 -4.44 11.83
C LEU A 9 -2.62 -5.42 12.97
N ASP A 10 -2.03 -6.61 12.91
CA ASP A 10 -2.17 -7.64 13.93
C ASP A 10 -1.65 -7.14 15.28
N ASN A 11 -0.51 -6.48 15.29
CA ASN A 11 0.06 -5.88 16.49
C ASN A 11 -0.86 -4.79 17.07
N ALA A 12 -1.45 -3.96 16.22
CA ALA A 12 -2.40 -2.94 16.65
C ALA A 12 -3.65 -3.56 17.28
N GLN A 13 -4.15 -4.66 16.71
CA GLN A 13 -5.33 -5.37 17.25
C GLN A 13 -5.07 -6.01 18.61
N ARG A 14 -3.83 -6.43 18.86
CA ARG A 14 -3.42 -7.08 20.12
C ARG A 14 -3.00 -6.12 21.21
N SER A 15 -2.89 -4.84 20.90
CA SER A 15 -2.37 -3.81 21.80
C SER A 15 -3.47 -2.85 22.24
N GLU A 16 -3.22 -2.11 23.32
CA GLU A 16 -4.11 -1.08 23.85
C GLU A 16 -3.33 0.19 24.16
N GLY A 17 -4.01 1.31 24.26
CA GLY A 17 -3.44 2.59 24.70
C GLY A 17 -2.34 3.11 23.78
N GLU A 18 -1.24 3.57 24.35
CA GLU A 18 -0.12 4.14 23.60
C GLU A 18 0.58 3.14 22.70
N GLU A 19 0.64 1.88 23.11
CA GLU A 19 1.23 0.80 22.33
C GLU A 19 0.43 0.58 21.05
N ARG A 20 -0.90 0.60 21.14
CA ARG A 20 -1.79 0.51 19.98
C ARG A 20 -1.57 1.68 19.03
N LEU A 21 -1.44 2.89 19.55
CA LEU A 21 -1.17 4.09 18.75
C LEU A 21 0.17 3.98 18.02
N ALA A 22 1.20 3.44 18.65
CA ALA A 22 2.49 3.22 18.00
C ALA A 22 2.38 2.24 16.82
N HIS A 23 1.60 1.17 16.96
CA HIS A 23 1.38 0.22 15.88
C HIS A 23 0.52 0.81 14.75
N LEU A 24 -0.44 1.66 15.06
CA LEU A 24 -1.23 2.40 14.07
C LEU A 24 -0.35 3.41 13.31
N ASP A 25 0.57 4.07 13.98
CA ASP A 25 1.55 4.96 13.33
C ASP A 25 2.43 4.19 12.35
N GLU A 26 2.86 2.99 12.71
CA GLU A 26 3.63 2.13 11.82
C GLU A 26 2.81 1.69 10.60
N LEU A 27 1.56 1.31 10.80
CA LEU A 27 0.66 0.96 9.71
C LEU A 27 0.41 2.14 8.77
N GLU A 28 0.18 3.34 9.31
CA GLU A 28 0.04 4.56 8.53
C GLU A 28 1.27 4.81 7.66
N ARG A 29 2.45 4.67 8.24
CA ARG A 29 3.72 4.83 7.53
C ARG A 29 3.87 3.84 6.38
N ILE A 30 3.57 2.57 6.62
CA ILE A 30 3.63 1.52 5.60
C ILE A 30 2.67 1.83 4.44
N LEU A 31 1.45 2.23 4.74
CA LEU A 31 0.44 2.59 3.73
C LEU A 31 0.85 3.84 2.94
N ALA A 32 1.40 4.84 3.61
CA ALA A 32 1.88 6.06 2.94
C ALA A 32 3.03 5.75 1.98
N ILE A 33 3.96 4.89 2.37
CA ILE A 33 5.06 4.43 1.52
C ILE A 33 4.50 3.62 0.34
N TYR A 34 3.57 2.70 0.60
CA TYR A 34 2.91 1.93 -0.45
C TYR A 34 2.26 2.84 -1.50
N LEU A 35 1.52 3.84 -1.05
CA LEU A 35 0.86 4.79 -1.94
C LEU A 35 1.88 5.62 -2.75
N ASP A 36 2.95 6.08 -2.12
CA ASP A 36 4.01 6.84 -2.80
C ASP A 36 4.70 6.00 -3.88
N VAL A 37 5.07 4.77 -3.56
CA VAL A 37 5.67 3.83 -4.52
C VAL A 37 4.69 3.53 -5.65
N GLY A 38 3.41 3.35 -5.34
CA GLY A 38 2.36 3.16 -6.32
C GLY A 38 2.27 4.32 -7.30
N GLN A 39 2.19 5.53 -6.79
CA GLN A 39 2.07 6.75 -7.60
C GLN A 39 3.30 7.02 -8.47
N ARG A 40 4.48 6.70 -7.98
CA ARG A 40 5.74 6.96 -8.71
C ARG A 40 6.09 5.88 -9.72
N ILE A 41 5.77 4.62 -9.42
CA ILE A 41 6.28 3.47 -10.19
C ILE A 41 5.16 2.57 -10.68
N LEU A 42 4.38 1.99 -9.77
CA LEU A 42 3.43 0.92 -10.09
C LEU A 42 2.27 1.41 -10.95
N PHE A 43 1.59 2.47 -10.56
CA PHE A 43 0.42 2.97 -11.28
C PHE A 43 0.77 3.51 -12.67
N PRO A 44 1.88 4.26 -12.87
CA PRO A 44 2.33 4.61 -14.21
C PRO A 44 2.63 3.40 -15.09
N MET A 45 3.20 2.34 -14.52
CA MET A 45 3.45 1.09 -15.26
C MET A 45 2.15 0.41 -15.66
N LEU A 46 1.17 0.32 -14.76
CA LEU A 46 -0.15 -0.22 -15.07
C LEU A 46 -0.85 0.57 -16.17
N ARG A 47 -0.77 1.91 -16.14
CA ARG A 47 -1.34 2.74 -17.21
C ARG A 47 -0.64 2.51 -18.56
N ARG A 48 0.64 2.23 -18.55
CA ARG A 48 1.41 1.94 -19.76
C ARG A 48 0.96 0.63 -20.41
N VAL A 49 0.74 -0.42 -19.61
CA VAL A 49 0.22 -1.69 -20.12
C VAL A 49 -1.26 -1.58 -20.52
N ALA A 50 -1.99 -0.61 -20.00
CA ALA A 50 -3.38 -0.32 -20.37
C ALA A 50 -3.55 0.20 -21.80
N ALA A 51 -2.45 0.56 -22.47
CA ALA A 51 -2.50 0.94 -23.88
C ALA A 51 -2.86 -0.24 -24.82
N VAL A 52 -2.86 -1.47 -24.28
CA VAL A 52 -3.27 -2.66 -25.02
C VAL A 52 -4.81 -2.77 -25.00
N PRO A 53 -5.48 -2.84 -26.17
CA PRO A 53 -6.94 -2.95 -26.22
C PRO A 53 -7.46 -4.19 -25.48
N GLY A 54 -8.50 -3.99 -24.67
CA GLY A 54 -9.15 -5.05 -23.92
C GLY A 54 -8.66 -5.27 -22.50
N ASP A 55 -7.69 -4.48 -22.02
CA ASP A 55 -7.22 -4.55 -20.64
C ASP A 55 -7.80 -3.42 -19.78
N ASP A 56 -8.21 -3.77 -18.56
CA ASP A 56 -8.72 -2.83 -17.55
C ASP A 56 -7.62 -2.28 -16.63
N ALA A 57 -6.36 -2.25 -17.10
CA ALA A 57 -5.22 -1.87 -16.29
C ALA A 57 -5.28 -0.44 -15.77
N ALA A 58 -5.82 0.50 -16.56
CA ALA A 58 -6.01 1.88 -16.12
C ALA A 58 -7.03 1.98 -14.99
N TRP A 59 -8.14 1.24 -15.11
CA TRP A 59 -9.15 1.15 -14.07
C TRP A 59 -8.59 0.49 -12.81
N THR A 60 -7.83 -0.59 -12.96
CA THR A 60 -7.18 -1.29 -11.85
C THR A 60 -6.21 -0.35 -11.11
N ALA A 61 -5.43 0.44 -11.85
CA ALA A 61 -4.51 1.40 -11.24
C ALA A 61 -5.25 2.46 -10.41
N ALA A 62 -6.34 3.02 -10.96
CA ALA A 62 -7.16 4.01 -10.26
C ALA A 62 -7.83 3.39 -9.02
N TYR A 63 -8.36 2.19 -9.14
CA TYR A 63 -8.99 1.47 -8.04
C TYR A 63 -8.00 1.19 -6.91
N ASP A 64 -6.81 0.70 -7.22
CA ASP A 64 -5.78 0.38 -6.24
C ASP A 64 -5.30 1.65 -5.50
N ALA A 65 -5.12 2.74 -6.23
CA ALA A 65 -4.76 4.03 -5.64
C ALA A 65 -5.84 4.54 -4.67
N ASP A 66 -7.11 4.49 -5.08
CA ASP A 66 -8.24 4.91 -4.25
C ASP A 66 -8.38 4.03 -3.01
N ALA A 67 -8.21 2.72 -3.16
CA ALA A 67 -8.26 1.77 -2.04
C ALA A 67 -7.14 2.04 -1.02
N ALA A 68 -5.93 2.32 -1.49
CA ALA A 68 -4.81 2.66 -0.63
C ALA A 68 -5.04 3.97 0.14
N GLU A 69 -5.56 5.01 -0.53
CA GLU A 69 -5.90 6.28 0.12
C GLU A 69 -7.00 6.09 1.17
N GLN A 70 -8.00 5.27 0.88
CA GLN A 70 -9.07 4.96 1.83
C GLN A 70 -8.55 4.23 3.05
N CYS A 71 -7.69 3.23 2.88
CA CYS A 71 -7.04 2.54 3.99
C CYS A 71 -6.25 3.51 4.88
N LEU A 72 -5.49 4.41 4.27
CA LEU A 72 -4.72 5.42 4.99
C LEU A 72 -5.61 6.35 5.82
N THR A 73 -6.71 6.79 5.23
CA THR A 73 -7.71 7.64 5.91
C THR A 73 -8.31 6.91 7.11
N LEU A 74 -8.71 5.66 6.93
CA LEU A 74 -9.29 4.84 8.01
C LEU A 74 -8.29 4.63 9.16
N VAL A 75 -7.03 4.40 8.86
CA VAL A 75 -5.99 4.25 9.90
C VAL A 75 -5.83 5.55 10.69
N ARG A 76 -5.81 6.69 10.01
CA ARG A 76 -5.74 8.00 10.67
C ARG A 76 -6.93 8.25 11.59
N GLU A 77 -8.13 7.89 11.14
CA GLU A 77 -9.36 8.05 11.92
C GLU A 77 -9.44 7.07 13.10
N ALA A 78 -8.83 5.90 12.98
CA ALA A 78 -8.88 4.84 13.99
C ALA A 78 -8.17 5.17 15.30
N ARG A 79 -7.35 6.21 15.32
CA ARG A 79 -6.61 6.61 16.51
C ARG A 79 -7.50 6.94 17.71
N GLY A 80 -8.75 7.36 17.45
CA GLY A 80 -9.72 7.66 18.49
C GLY A 80 -10.78 6.59 18.70
N VAL A 81 -10.74 5.46 17.98
CA VAL A 81 -11.81 4.46 17.95
C VAL A 81 -11.29 3.08 18.33
N GLY A 82 -12.11 2.32 19.06
CA GLY A 82 -11.73 1.01 19.58
C GLY A 82 -11.74 -0.13 18.58
N ASN A 83 -12.41 0.00 17.43
CA ASN A 83 -12.64 -1.11 16.49
C ASN A 83 -11.82 -0.98 15.22
N LEU A 84 -11.03 -2.01 14.92
CA LEU A 84 -10.18 -2.07 13.73
C LEU A 84 -10.72 -3.02 12.64
N ASP A 85 -11.95 -3.53 12.78
CA ASP A 85 -12.50 -4.52 11.85
C ASP A 85 -12.64 -3.97 10.43
N ASP A 86 -13.11 -2.72 10.28
CA ASP A 86 -13.25 -2.08 8.98
C ASP A 86 -11.90 -1.89 8.29
N ILE A 87 -10.89 -1.50 9.05
CA ILE A 87 -9.52 -1.34 8.55
C ILE A 87 -8.96 -2.69 8.10
N THR A 88 -9.17 -3.72 8.91
CA THR A 88 -8.74 -5.09 8.60
C THR A 88 -9.35 -5.56 7.28
N ALA A 89 -10.66 -5.39 7.12
CA ALA A 89 -11.37 -5.76 5.91
C ALA A 89 -10.82 -5.03 4.68
N ASP A 90 -10.64 -3.72 4.77
CA ASP A 90 -10.18 -2.91 3.64
C ASP A 90 -8.72 -3.21 3.27
N ILE A 91 -7.85 -3.43 4.25
CA ILE A 91 -6.46 -3.81 3.98
C ILE A 91 -6.39 -5.19 3.31
N GLU A 92 -7.19 -6.16 3.77
CA GLU A 92 -7.23 -7.49 3.15
C GLU A 92 -7.75 -7.42 1.71
N VAL A 93 -8.72 -6.55 1.42
CA VAL A 93 -9.19 -6.29 0.06
C VAL A 93 -8.08 -5.69 -0.80
N LEU A 94 -7.35 -4.72 -0.29
CA LEU A 94 -6.22 -4.09 -0.99
C LEU A 94 -5.14 -5.13 -1.34
N ILE A 95 -4.77 -5.97 -0.40
CA ILE A 95 -3.76 -7.01 -0.60
C ILE A 95 -4.26 -8.04 -1.63
N ALA A 96 -5.51 -8.48 -1.51
CA ALA A 96 -6.11 -9.43 -2.44
C ALA A 96 -6.14 -8.88 -3.87
N GLU A 97 -6.51 -7.61 -4.05
CA GLU A 97 -6.51 -6.94 -5.35
C GLU A 97 -5.11 -6.94 -5.96
N GLU A 98 -4.10 -6.61 -5.17
CA GLU A 98 -2.71 -6.62 -5.61
C GLU A 98 -2.27 -8.02 -6.08
N GLU A 99 -2.51 -9.03 -5.26
CA GLU A 99 -2.07 -10.40 -5.54
C GLU A 99 -2.87 -11.08 -6.65
N MET A 100 -4.16 -10.83 -6.75
CA MET A 100 -5.06 -11.56 -7.65
C MET A 100 -5.29 -10.84 -8.98
N VAL A 101 -5.11 -9.54 -9.04
CA VAL A 101 -5.36 -8.74 -10.25
C VAL A 101 -4.10 -8.06 -10.76
N VAL A 102 -3.43 -7.28 -9.92
CA VAL A 102 -2.29 -6.46 -10.34
C VAL A 102 -1.10 -7.33 -10.74
N GLU A 103 -0.67 -8.25 -9.90
CA GLU A 103 0.48 -9.12 -10.19
C GLU A 103 0.26 -9.99 -11.44
N PRO A 104 -0.89 -10.67 -11.61
CA PRO A 104 -1.14 -11.43 -12.84
C PRO A 104 -1.20 -10.55 -14.09
N LEU A 105 -1.75 -9.34 -13.99
CA LEU A 105 -1.82 -8.40 -15.10
C LEU A 105 -0.41 -8.01 -15.57
N LEU A 106 0.47 -7.65 -14.64
CA LEU A 106 1.85 -7.34 -14.94
C LEU A 106 2.59 -8.53 -15.56
N SER A 107 2.37 -9.74 -15.03
CA SER A 107 2.99 -10.96 -15.55
C SER A 107 2.59 -11.28 -16.98
N ARG A 108 1.38 -10.88 -17.43
CA ARG A 108 0.93 -11.07 -18.82
C ARG A 108 1.58 -10.12 -19.80
N HIS A 109 2.02 -8.94 -19.34
CA HIS A 109 2.52 -7.88 -20.22
C HIS A 109 4.01 -7.63 -20.11
N LEU A 110 4.66 -8.09 -19.05
CA LEU A 110 6.08 -7.86 -18.79
C LEU A 110 6.84 -9.18 -18.82
N SER A 111 8.10 -9.12 -19.31
CA SER A 111 9.02 -10.24 -19.18
C SER A 111 9.44 -10.42 -17.72
N ASP A 112 9.98 -11.60 -17.38
CA ASP A 112 10.52 -11.86 -16.05
C ASP A 112 11.61 -10.85 -15.66
N ALA A 113 12.46 -10.47 -16.61
CA ALA A 113 13.49 -9.45 -16.39
C ALA A 113 12.89 -8.08 -16.07
N ASP A 114 11.82 -7.70 -16.78
CA ASP A 114 11.12 -6.42 -16.55
C ASP A 114 10.45 -6.41 -15.17
N ILE A 115 9.88 -7.54 -14.75
CA ILE A 115 9.27 -7.68 -13.42
C ILE A 115 10.34 -7.53 -12.32
N VAL A 116 11.50 -8.13 -12.51
CA VAL A 116 12.62 -7.98 -11.56
C VAL A 116 13.07 -6.52 -11.49
N GLU A 117 13.23 -5.85 -12.63
CA GLU A 117 13.56 -4.42 -12.68
C GLU A 117 12.52 -3.56 -11.96
N LEU A 118 11.24 -3.82 -12.20
CA LEU A 118 10.14 -3.12 -11.54
C LEU A 118 10.22 -3.31 -10.02
N GLY A 119 10.41 -4.54 -9.56
CA GLY A 119 10.56 -4.85 -8.14
C GLY A 119 11.76 -4.14 -7.50
N ASN A 120 12.89 -4.10 -8.21
CA ASN A 120 14.08 -3.39 -7.73
C ASN A 120 13.86 -1.88 -7.63
N ALA A 121 13.17 -1.28 -8.61
CA ALA A 121 12.83 0.14 -8.59
C ALA A 121 11.88 0.47 -7.45
N MET A 122 10.88 -0.37 -7.21
CA MET A 122 9.95 -0.22 -6.09
C MET A 122 10.68 -0.33 -4.75
N GLN A 123 11.58 -1.30 -4.59
CA GLN A 123 12.36 -1.46 -3.37
C GLN A 123 13.28 -0.28 -3.12
N ALA A 124 13.93 0.25 -4.14
CA ALA A 124 14.78 1.44 -4.02
C ALA A 124 13.97 2.66 -3.56
N THR A 125 12.74 2.82 -4.06
CA THR A 125 11.84 3.89 -3.64
C THR A 125 11.39 3.70 -2.19
N ILE A 126 11.08 2.47 -1.78
CA ILE A 126 10.75 2.14 -0.39
C ILE A 126 11.91 2.54 0.54
N ASP A 127 13.12 2.18 0.19
CA ASP A 127 14.31 2.49 0.99
C ASP A 127 14.52 3.99 1.14
N LEU A 128 14.32 4.77 0.06
CA LEU A 128 14.39 6.23 0.10
C LEU A 128 13.27 6.82 0.95
N ASP A 129 12.07 6.29 0.85
CA ASP A 129 10.91 6.76 1.62
C ASP A 129 11.10 6.50 3.12
N ILE A 130 11.69 5.38 3.48
CA ILE A 130 12.06 5.08 4.86
C ILE A 130 13.09 6.10 5.37
N GLU A 131 14.14 6.36 4.59
CA GLU A 131 15.19 7.32 4.92
C GLU A 131 14.64 8.74 5.09
N ARG A 132 13.67 9.14 4.25
CA ARG A 132 13.03 10.45 4.30
C ARG A 132 11.89 10.56 5.30
N ASN A 133 11.58 9.49 6.03
CA ASN A 133 10.47 9.41 6.97
C ASN A 133 9.10 9.73 6.35
N VAL A 134 8.86 9.27 5.12
CA VAL A 134 7.55 9.42 4.47
C VAL A 134 6.49 8.75 5.34
N GLY A 135 5.37 9.45 5.56
CA GLY A 135 4.26 8.95 6.38
C GLY A 135 4.51 8.99 7.88
N ALA A 136 5.67 9.46 8.34
CA ALA A 136 5.90 9.64 9.77
C ALA A 136 4.98 10.73 10.34
N PRO A 137 4.51 10.59 11.59
CA PRO A 137 3.73 11.64 12.23
C PRO A 137 4.51 12.95 12.23
N LYS A 138 3.83 14.05 11.89
CA LYS A 138 4.47 15.38 11.95
C LYS A 138 4.85 15.66 13.38
N ALA A 139 6.09 16.09 13.59
CA ALA A 139 6.54 16.54 14.90
C ALA A 139 5.54 17.59 15.42
N LYS A 140 5.10 17.41 16.67
CA LYS A 140 4.32 18.43 17.35
C LYS A 140 5.25 19.61 17.60
N GLY A 141 5.17 20.56 16.70
CA GLY A 141 5.95 21.79 16.80
C GLY A 141 5.34 22.76 17.74
#